data_ea91e8a258bff1c62874afc5ce4cf34d
#
_entry.id   ea91e8a258bff1c62874afc5ce4cf34d
#
_cell.length_a   1.000
_cell.length_b   1.000
_cell.length_c   1.000
_cell.angle_alpha   90.00
_cell.angle_beta   90.00
_cell.angle_gamma   90.00
#
_symmetry.space_group_name_H-M   'P 1'
#
loop_
_entity.id
_entity.type
_entity.pdbx_description
1 polymer ?
#
loop_
_entity_poly.entity_id
_entity_poly.type
_entity_poly.pdbx_seq_one_letter_code
_entity_poly.pdbx_strand_id
1 'polypeptide(L)'
;MEKNEILLREAGNDGRSVFLYYDAMAGVYLAFGLSAYYTTMVTDPYMSYSEDMQMPVALLRRNHVNSLRQSLKIVEHTERQYYQFQLRQTVGEEGYAKWAQTMLEKHKSIYRNH
;
A
#
# COMPACT_ATOMS: atom_id res chain seq x y z
N MET A 1 1.40 1.39 -15.25
CA MET A 1 1.72 1.93 -13.90
C MET A 1 3.20 2.28 -13.86
N GLU A 2 3.51 3.54 -13.70
CA GLU A 2 4.90 3.98 -13.70
C GLU A 2 5.44 4.18 -12.30
N LYS A 3 6.66 3.71 -12.08
CA LYS A 3 7.37 3.81 -10.80
C LYS A 3 7.43 5.24 -10.29
N ASN A 4 7.80 6.20 -11.16
CA ASN A 4 7.93 7.60 -10.76
C ASN A 4 6.61 8.20 -10.31
N GLU A 5 5.51 7.83 -10.95
CA GLU A 5 4.17 8.29 -10.57
C GLU A 5 3.80 7.80 -9.16
N ILE A 6 4.09 6.53 -8.86
CA ILE A 6 3.84 5.96 -7.54
C ILE A 6 4.67 6.69 -6.49
N LEU A 7 5.96 6.90 -6.75
CA LEU A 7 6.85 7.58 -5.82
C LEU A 7 6.39 9.01 -5.54
N LEU A 8 5.96 9.74 -6.57
CA LEU A 8 5.47 11.11 -6.41
C LEU A 8 4.18 11.16 -5.60
N ARG A 9 3.25 10.24 -5.83
CA ARG A 9 2.00 10.19 -5.07
C ARG A 9 2.25 9.87 -3.61
N GLU A 10 3.13 8.91 -3.33
CA GLU A 10 3.43 8.55 -1.93
C GLU A 10 4.22 9.65 -1.22
N ALA A 11 5.12 10.33 -1.91
CA ALA A 11 5.83 11.48 -1.35
C ALA A 11 4.88 12.63 -1.01
N GLY A 12 3.81 12.81 -1.78
CA GLY A 12 2.79 13.83 -1.55
C GLY A 12 1.61 13.34 -0.70
N ASN A 13 1.66 12.14 -0.14
CA ASN A 13 0.56 11.60 0.66
C ASN A 13 0.45 12.39 1.98
N ASP A 14 -0.71 12.98 2.19
CA ASP A 14 -1.00 13.86 3.32
C ASP A 14 -1.45 13.13 4.61
N GLY A 15 -1.32 11.81 4.64
CA GLY A 15 -1.77 11.00 5.76
C GLY A 15 -3.26 10.67 5.72
N ARG A 16 -3.94 10.94 4.60
CA ARG A 16 -5.37 10.69 4.45
C ARG A 16 -5.70 9.80 3.26
N SER A 17 -4.75 9.58 2.36
CA SER A 17 -5.01 8.90 1.09
C SER A 17 -4.41 7.51 1.05
N VAL A 18 -5.14 6.58 0.45
CA VAL A 18 -4.66 5.22 0.17
C VAL A 18 -4.75 5.02 -1.35
N PHE A 19 -3.60 4.79 -1.97
CA PHE A 19 -3.51 4.59 -3.42
C PHE A 19 -3.28 3.11 -3.72
N LEU A 20 -4.15 2.54 -4.57
CA LEU A 20 -4.00 1.16 -5.05
C LEU A 20 -3.76 1.15 -6.55
N TYR A 21 -2.86 0.30 -6.99
CA TYR A 21 -2.52 0.12 -8.40
C TYR A 21 -2.74 -1.33 -8.79
N TYR A 22 -3.43 -1.57 -9.91
CA TYR A 22 -3.70 -2.93 -10.35
C TYR A 22 -2.51 -3.52 -11.10
N ASP A 23 -2.08 -4.71 -10.68
CA ASP A 23 -1.09 -5.51 -11.39
C ASP A 23 -1.83 -6.60 -12.16
N ALA A 24 -1.95 -6.41 -13.48
CA ALA A 24 -2.71 -7.31 -14.34
C ALA A 24 -2.06 -8.70 -14.45
N MET A 25 -0.75 -8.78 -14.32
CA MET A 25 -0.04 -10.06 -14.41
C MET A 25 -0.31 -10.94 -13.19
N ALA A 26 -0.33 -10.32 -12.01
CA ALA A 26 -0.58 -11.04 -10.77
C ALA A 26 -2.07 -11.09 -10.41
N GLY A 27 -2.90 -10.25 -11.02
CA GLY A 27 -4.34 -10.17 -10.73
C GLY A 27 -4.65 -9.62 -9.36
N VAL A 28 -3.80 -8.75 -8.84
CA VAL A 28 -3.95 -8.15 -7.51
C VAL A 28 -3.75 -6.65 -7.57
N TYR A 29 -4.23 -5.95 -6.54
CA TYR A 29 -3.91 -4.53 -6.35
C TYR A 29 -2.69 -4.41 -5.45
N LEU A 30 -1.86 -3.39 -5.71
CA LEU A 30 -0.67 -3.09 -4.94
C LEU A 30 -0.82 -1.73 -4.26
N ALA A 31 -0.41 -1.67 -3.00
CA ALA A 31 -0.26 -0.41 -2.27
C ALA A 31 1.17 -0.30 -1.79
N PHE A 32 1.76 0.89 -1.90
CA PHE A 32 3.17 1.11 -1.57
C PHE A 32 3.31 2.11 -0.43
N GLY A 33 4.35 1.94 0.38
CA GLY A 33 4.73 2.92 1.40
C GLY A 33 3.63 3.22 2.41
N LEU A 34 3.28 4.50 2.56
CA LEU A 34 2.21 4.94 3.47
C LEU A 34 0.86 4.31 3.14
N SER A 35 0.53 4.19 1.85
CA SER A 35 -0.69 3.52 1.43
C SER A 35 -0.73 2.07 1.91
N ALA A 36 0.38 1.35 1.79
CA ALA A 36 0.48 -0.02 2.30
C ALA A 36 0.23 -0.06 3.82
N TYR A 37 0.86 0.85 4.55
CA TYR A 37 0.69 0.94 6.00
C TYR A 37 -0.77 1.16 6.39
N TYR A 38 -1.45 2.08 5.70
CA TYR A 38 -2.85 2.37 6.01
C TYR A 38 -3.79 1.21 5.67
N THR A 39 -3.48 0.41 4.65
CA THR A 39 -4.29 -0.78 4.36
C THR A 39 -4.27 -1.79 5.50
N THR A 40 -3.16 -1.88 6.24
CA THR A 40 -3.05 -2.80 7.38
C THR A 40 -3.93 -2.40 8.55
N MET A 41 -4.39 -1.15 8.59
CA MET A 41 -5.29 -0.68 9.64
C MET A 41 -6.76 -1.04 9.37
N VAL A 42 -7.07 -1.41 8.13
CA VAL A 42 -8.44 -1.68 7.70
C VAL A 42 -8.65 -3.16 7.38
N THR A 43 -7.64 -3.82 6.83
CA THR A 43 -7.71 -5.21 6.40
C THR A 43 -6.38 -5.90 6.66
N ASP A 44 -6.25 -7.14 6.25
CA ASP A 44 -5.05 -7.94 6.46
C ASP A 44 -4.47 -8.38 5.11
N PRO A 45 -3.83 -7.47 4.37
CA PRO A 45 -3.25 -7.79 3.06
C PRO A 45 -1.99 -8.64 3.21
N TYR A 46 -1.58 -9.26 2.11
CA TYR A 46 -0.27 -9.89 2.05
C TYR A 46 0.81 -8.82 1.96
N MET A 47 1.81 -8.92 2.82
CA MET A 47 2.88 -7.93 2.88
C MET A 47 4.16 -8.45 2.25
N SER A 48 4.85 -7.56 1.55
CA SER A 48 6.15 -7.81 0.96
C SER A 48 6.97 -6.53 1.01
N TYR A 49 8.14 -6.55 0.40
CA TYR A 49 8.99 -5.36 0.30
C TYR A 49 9.49 -5.20 -1.13
N SER A 50 9.33 -4.01 -1.69
CA SER A 50 9.79 -3.70 -3.03
C SER A 50 11.23 -3.16 -2.96
N GLU A 51 12.19 -3.94 -3.43
CA GLU A 51 13.58 -3.47 -3.53
C GLU A 51 13.73 -2.37 -4.56
N ASP A 52 12.97 -2.47 -5.65
CA ASP A 52 13.00 -1.47 -6.72
C ASP A 52 12.56 -0.10 -6.22
N MET A 53 11.52 -0.05 -5.40
CA MET A 53 11.00 1.19 -4.85
C MET A 53 11.53 1.51 -3.45
N GLN A 54 12.21 0.57 -2.83
CA GLN A 54 12.76 0.66 -1.47
C GLN A 54 11.69 1.03 -0.44
N MET A 55 10.56 0.34 -0.52
CA MET A 55 9.48 0.54 0.44
C MET A 55 8.61 -0.71 0.56
N PRO A 56 7.87 -0.85 1.67
CA PRO A 56 6.92 -1.95 1.81
C PRO A 56 5.84 -1.90 0.74
N VAL A 57 5.36 -3.07 0.35
CA VAL A 57 4.26 -3.21 -0.60
C VAL A 57 3.23 -4.18 -0.04
N ALA A 58 1.96 -3.79 -0.13
CA ALA A 58 0.82 -4.64 0.24
C ALA A 58 0.19 -5.18 -1.03
N LEU A 59 -0.11 -6.48 -1.03
CA LEU A 59 -0.82 -7.15 -2.12
C LEU A 59 -2.25 -7.39 -1.66
N LEU A 60 -3.20 -6.81 -2.38
CA LEU A 60 -4.61 -6.86 -2.03
C LEU A 60 -5.40 -7.63 -3.07
N ARG A 61 -6.09 -8.68 -2.62
CA ARG A 61 -7.04 -9.42 -3.44
C ARG A 61 -8.42 -8.75 -3.34
N ARG A 62 -9.40 -9.31 -4.06
CA ARG A 62 -10.76 -8.76 -4.09
C ARG A 62 -11.36 -8.56 -2.69
N ASN A 63 -11.19 -9.53 -1.80
CA ASN A 63 -11.72 -9.44 -0.44
C ASN A 63 -11.12 -8.27 0.35
N HIS A 64 -9.83 -8.01 0.20
CA HIS A 64 -9.17 -6.87 0.83
C HIS A 64 -9.69 -5.55 0.29
N VAL A 65 -9.81 -5.44 -1.04
CA VAL A 65 -10.35 -4.23 -1.69
C VAL A 65 -11.80 -4.00 -1.25
N ASN A 66 -12.62 -5.05 -1.14
CA ASN A 66 -13.99 -4.94 -0.66
C ASN A 66 -14.04 -4.41 0.77
N SER A 67 -13.12 -4.83 1.65
CA SER A 67 -13.02 -4.29 3.01
C SER A 67 -12.72 -2.79 3.00
N LEU A 68 -11.81 -2.35 2.13
CA LEU A 68 -11.51 -0.92 1.97
C LEU A 68 -12.74 -0.16 1.48
N ARG A 69 -13.45 -0.70 0.50
CA ARG A 69 -14.65 -0.06 -0.06
C ARG A 69 -15.76 0.11 0.98
N GLN A 70 -15.88 -0.81 1.91
CA GLN A 70 -16.86 -0.74 2.99
C GLN A 70 -16.48 0.26 4.08
N SER A 71 -15.19 0.44 4.32
CA SER A 71 -14.67 1.21 5.44
C SER A 71 -14.24 2.62 5.08
N LEU A 72 -13.87 2.87 3.83
CA LEU A 72 -13.29 4.13 3.38
C LEU A 72 -14.08 4.74 2.24
N LYS A 73 -13.91 6.04 2.05
CA LYS A 73 -14.52 6.78 0.94
C LYS A 73 -13.68 6.60 -0.33
N ILE A 74 -14.33 6.25 -1.43
CA ILE A 74 -13.69 6.22 -2.74
C ILE A 74 -13.63 7.65 -3.28
N VAL A 75 -12.42 8.12 -3.58
CA VAL A 75 -12.20 9.44 -4.18
C VAL A 75 -12.11 9.33 -5.69
N GLU A 76 -11.39 8.33 -6.17
CA GLU A 76 -11.20 8.08 -7.59
C GLU A 76 -11.06 6.59 -7.83
N HIS A 77 -11.60 6.12 -8.96
CA HIS A 77 -11.54 4.71 -9.29
C HIS A 77 -11.59 4.51 -10.79
N THR A 78 -10.62 3.75 -11.32
CA THR A 78 -10.66 3.19 -12.66
C THR A 78 -10.50 1.68 -12.52
N GLU A 79 -11.54 0.93 -12.85
CA GLU A 79 -11.54 -0.52 -12.64
C GLU A 79 -10.35 -1.20 -13.32
N ARG A 80 -9.70 -2.13 -12.58
CA ARG A 80 -8.51 -2.86 -13.00
C ARG A 80 -7.32 -1.97 -13.37
N GLN A 81 -7.28 -0.77 -12.80
CA GLN A 81 -6.14 0.13 -12.95
C GLN A 81 -5.77 0.79 -11.65
N TYR A 82 -6.74 1.42 -10.96
CA TYR A 82 -6.41 2.35 -9.91
C TYR A 82 -7.58 2.58 -8.95
N TYR A 83 -7.25 2.72 -7.68
CA TYR A 83 -8.17 3.25 -6.64
C TYR A 83 -7.46 4.31 -5.85
N GLN A 84 -8.21 5.34 -5.49
CA GLN A 84 -7.82 6.26 -4.43
C GLN A 84 -8.94 6.27 -3.38
N PHE A 85 -8.60 5.88 -2.16
CA PHE A 85 -9.49 5.96 -1.01
C PHE A 85 -9.06 7.09 -0.10
N GLN A 86 -10.00 7.63 0.64
CA GLN A 86 -9.75 8.63 1.66
C GLN A 86 -10.07 8.03 3.04
N LEU A 87 -9.11 8.14 3.96
CA LEU A 87 -9.30 7.74 5.35
C LEU A 87 -10.29 8.70 6.01
N ARG A 88 -11.09 8.18 6.95
CA ARG A 88 -12.08 8.98 7.68
C ARG A 88 -11.43 10.03 8.57
N GLN A 89 -10.24 9.74 9.07
CA GLN A 89 -9.45 10.64 9.90
C GLN A 89 -8.03 10.67 9.37
N THR A 90 -7.37 11.82 9.54
CA THR A 90 -5.95 11.89 9.23
C THR A 90 -5.20 10.98 10.20
N VAL A 91 -4.50 9.98 9.65
CA VAL A 91 -3.61 9.12 10.42
C VAL A 91 -2.21 9.65 10.17
N GLY A 92 -1.55 10.14 11.19
CA GLY A 92 -0.20 10.70 11.06
C GLY A 92 0.80 9.68 10.55
N GLU A 93 1.96 10.17 10.13
CA GLU A 93 3.07 9.32 9.70
C GLU A 93 3.77 8.65 10.88
N GLU A 94 3.34 8.95 12.10
CA GLU A 94 3.87 8.33 13.31
C GLU A 94 3.73 6.82 13.20
N GLY A 95 4.77 6.11 13.51
CA GLY A 95 4.77 4.67 13.42
C GLY A 95 5.06 4.11 12.03
N TYR A 96 4.89 4.89 10.96
CA TYR A 96 5.19 4.40 9.62
C TYR A 96 6.67 4.05 9.47
N ALA A 97 7.57 4.94 9.86
CA ALA A 97 9.01 4.71 9.72
C ALA A 97 9.46 3.45 10.46
N LYS A 98 8.94 3.25 11.67
CA LYS A 98 9.24 2.07 12.48
C LYS A 98 8.67 0.80 11.84
N TRP A 99 7.42 0.87 11.36
CA TRP A 99 6.79 -0.25 10.68
C TRP A 99 7.54 -0.60 9.38
N ALA A 100 7.90 0.40 8.57
CA ALA A 100 8.64 0.20 7.32
C ALA A 100 10.01 -0.43 7.58
N GLN A 101 10.70 -0.01 8.65
CA GLN A 101 11.97 -0.59 9.05
C GLN A 101 11.80 -2.06 9.45
N THR A 102 10.73 -2.38 10.17
CA THR A 102 10.41 -3.77 10.54
C THR A 102 10.18 -4.62 9.29
N MET A 103 9.47 -4.10 8.31
CA MET A 103 9.24 -4.81 7.04
C MET A 103 10.54 -5.04 6.28
N LEU A 104 11.41 -4.03 6.24
CA LEU A 104 12.72 -4.15 5.60
C LEU A 104 13.59 -5.21 6.27
N GLU A 105 13.62 -5.24 7.59
CA GLU A 105 14.40 -6.22 8.34
C GLU A 105 13.90 -7.64 8.14
N LYS A 106 12.59 -7.85 8.10
CA LYS A 106 12.00 -9.14 7.78
C LYS A 106 12.40 -9.61 6.38
N HIS A 107 12.38 -8.71 5.41
CA HIS A 107 12.78 -8.99 4.04
C HIS A 107 14.25 -9.41 3.97
N LYS A 108 15.14 -8.65 4.62
CA LYS A 108 16.57 -8.97 4.69
C LYS A 108 16.83 -10.31 5.38
N SER A 109 16.09 -10.60 6.44
CA SER A 109 16.23 -11.86 7.17
C SER A 109 15.88 -13.07 6.29
N ILE A 110 14.83 -12.97 5.48
CA ILE A 110 14.44 -14.02 4.54
C ILE A 110 15.57 -14.30 3.55
N TYR A 111 16.19 -13.26 3.00
CA TYR A 111 17.30 -13.42 2.05
C TYR A 111 18.59 -13.89 2.68
N ARG A 112 18.86 -13.53 3.94
CA ARG A 112 20.08 -13.96 4.65
C ARG A 112 20.08 -15.44 4.97
N ASN A 113 18.92 -16.06 5.09
CA ASN A 113 18.78 -17.47 5.44
C ASN A 113 18.86 -18.41 4.23
N HIS A 114 19.12 -17.84 3.08
CA HIS A 114 19.41 -18.58 1.85
C HIS A 114 20.89 -18.50 1.51
#